data_cdfee9d0a857113c696489e9294df946
#
_entry.id   cdfee9d0a857113c696489e9294df946
#
_cell.length_a   1.000
_cell.length_b   1.000
_cell.length_c   1.000
_cell.angle_alpha   90.00
_cell.angle_beta   90.00
_cell.angle_gamma   90.00
#
_symmetry.space_group_name_H-M   'P 1'
#
loop_
_entity.id
_entity.type
_entity.pdbx_description
1 polymer ?
#
loop_
_entity_poly.entity_id
_entity_poly.type
_entity_poly.pdbx_seq_one_letter_code
_entity_poly.pdbx_strand_id
1 'polypeptide(L)'
;MNSGTLIFVRKGDFCIIKSEDVYYMNVLFPNFYRNSHFDVSKDFLLDIREFIERREFDKLSLIAEDIRKNYENYKDKEVEEVEIVKKELI
;
A
#
# COMPACT_ATOMS: atom_id res chain seq x y z
N MET A 1 16.79 1.03 4.53
CA MET A 1 15.47 1.55 4.94
C MET A 1 14.82 2.26 3.74
N ASN A 2 13.58 1.95 3.45
CA ASN A 2 12.87 2.57 2.33
C ASN A 2 12.17 3.84 2.79
N SER A 3 12.17 4.85 1.95
CA SER A 3 11.47 6.10 2.23
C SER A 3 10.87 6.65 0.94
N GLY A 4 9.87 7.50 1.06
CA GLY A 4 9.24 8.05 -0.12
C GLY A 4 8.20 9.13 0.19
N THR A 5 7.53 9.55 -0.87
CA THR A 5 6.53 10.61 -0.83
C THR A 5 5.14 10.00 -0.86
N LEU A 6 4.31 10.39 0.09
CA LEU A 6 2.90 9.98 0.10
C LEU A 6 2.16 10.76 -0.98
N ILE A 7 1.60 10.05 -1.97
CA ILE A 7 0.94 10.68 -3.11
C ILE A 7 -0.57 10.44 -3.16
N PHE A 8 -1.08 9.43 -2.48
CA PHE A 8 -2.50 9.14 -2.47
C PHE A 8 -2.90 8.42 -1.19
N VAL A 9 -4.06 8.75 -0.65
CA VAL A 9 -4.61 8.09 0.55
C VAL A 9 -6.09 7.79 0.31
N ARG A 10 -6.46 6.53 0.54
CA ARG A 10 -7.88 6.17 0.67
C ARG A 10 -8.04 5.64 2.09
N LYS A 11 -8.61 6.47 2.94
CA LYS A 11 -8.71 6.21 4.37
C LYS A 11 -9.39 4.86 4.66
N GLY A 12 -8.77 4.07 5.52
CA GLY A 12 -9.30 2.76 5.88
C GLY A 12 -9.03 1.66 4.86
N ASP A 13 -8.33 1.97 3.78
CA ASP A 13 -8.08 1.01 2.69
C ASP A 13 -6.58 0.91 2.39
N PHE A 14 -6.03 1.91 1.74
CA PHE A 14 -4.62 1.88 1.35
C PHE A 14 -4.08 3.29 1.11
N CYS A 15 -2.76 3.39 1.02
CA CYS A 15 -2.13 4.60 0.50
C CYS A 15 -0.98 4.22 -0.42
N ILE A 16 -0.58 5.18 -1.25
CA ILE A 16 0.49 4.99 -2.22
C ILE A 16 1.66 5.89 -1.88
N ILE A 17 2.85 5.29 -1.83
CA ILE A 17 4.10 6.00 -1.54
C ILE A 17 5.00 5.83 -2.75
N LYS A 18 5.47 6.96 -3.30
CA LYS A 18 6.39 6.96 -4.42
C LYS A 18 7.81 7.19 -3.95
N SER A 19 8.73 6.34 -4.39
CA SER A 19 10.16 6.48 -4.09
C SER A 19 10.93 6.34 -5.40
N GLU A 20 11.47 7.45 -5.91
CA GLU A 20 12.18 7.49 -7.19
C GLU A 20 11.32 6.89 -8.30
N ASP A 21 11.69 5.72 -8.83
CA ASP A 21 10.99 5.08 -9.94
C ASP A 21 10.06 3.95 -9.50
N VAL A 22 9.90 3.75 -8.21
CA VAL A 22 9.09 2.65 -7.69
C VAL A 22 7.92 3.16 -6.86
N TYR A 23 6.90 2.31 -6.72
CA TYR A 23 5.71 2.62 -5.95
C TYR A 23 5.50 1.55 -4.90
N TYR A 24 5.16 1.99 -3.70
CA TYR A 24 4.76 1.10 -2.61
C TYR A 24 3.30 1.31 -2.31
N MET A 25 2.59 0.22 -2.08
CA MET A 25 1.21 0.29 -1.60
C MET A 25 1.22 -0.10 -0.12
N ASN A 26 0.78 0.82 0.72
CA ASN A 26 0.56 0.53 2.14
C ASN A 26 -0.87 0.07 2.27
N VAL A 27 -1.06 -1.18 2.68
CA VAL A 27 -2.39 -1.80 2.77
C VAL A 27 -2.77 -1.98 4.23
N LEU A 28 -3.96 -1.54 4.59
CA LEU A 28 -4.48 -1.71 5.94
C LEU A 28 -5.13 -3.09 6.07
N PHE A 29 -4.73 -3.81 7.10
CA PHE A 29 -5.29 -5.12 7.45
C PHE A 29 -6.07 -4.97 8.75
N PRO A 30 -7.37 -4.74 8.68
CA PRO A 30 -8.17 -4.63 9.91
C PRO A 30 -8.25 -5.97 10.61
N ASN A 31 -8.04 -5.94 11.94
CA ASN A 31 -8.09 -7.14 12.77
C ASN A 31 -7.16 -8.26 12.28
N PHE A 32 -5.95 -7.89 11.84
CA PHE A 32 -4.98 -8.85 11.29
C PHE A 32 -4.64 -9.96 12.28
N TYR A 33 -4.47 -9.61 13.55
CA TYR A 33 -4.22 -10.60 14.59
C TYR A 33 -5.56 -11.02 15.20
N ARG A 34 -5.82 -12.33 15.22
CA ARG A 34 -6.98 -12.88 15.89
C ARG A 34 -6.99 -12.40 17.34
N ASN A 35 -8.10 -11.93 17.84
CA ASN A 35 -8.25 -11.38 19.20
C ASN A 35 -7.57 -10.02 19.41
N SER A 36 -7.14 -9.37 18.34
CA SER A 36 -6.60 -8.02 18.42
C SER A 36 -7.62 -7.01 17.93
N HIS A 37 -7.71 -5.88 18.62
CA HIS A 37 -8.53 -4.75 18.16
C HIS A 37 -7.69 -3.75 17.37
N PHE A 38 -6.43 -4.09 17.08
CA PHE A 38 -5.51 -3.22 16.39
C PHE A 38 -5.45 -3.56 14.91
N ASP A 39 -5.52 -2.53 14.08
CA ASP A 39 -5.29 -2.66 12.66
C ASP A 39 -3.77 -2.65 12.41
N VAL A 40 -3.35 -3.43 11.41
CA VAL A 40 -1.94 -3.49 11.00
C VAL A 40 -1.86 -3.05 9.56
N SER A 41 -0.88 -2.24 9.23
CA SER A 41 -0.61 -1.91 7.83
C SER A 41 0.71 -2.53 7.40
N LYS A 42 0.79 -2.93 6.14
CA LYS A 42 1.97 -3.54 5.55
C LYS A 42 2.27 -2.87 4.22
N ASP A 43 3.54 -2.77 3.90
CA ASP A 43 4.00 -2.13 2.68
C ASP A 43 4.43 -3.16 1.65
N PHE A 44 4.00 -2.95 0.40
CA PHE A 44 4.29 -3.86 -0.71
C PHE A 44 4.90 -3.09 -1.88
N LEU A 45 5.98 -3.62 -2.43
CA LEU A 45 6.56 -3.07 -3.64
C LEU A 45 5.81 -3.64 -4.83
N LEU A 46 5.09 -2.81 -5.56
CA LEU A 46 4.21 -3.24 -6.65
C LEU A 46 4.46 -2.44 -7.93
N ASP A 47 4.27 -3.10 -9.06
CA ASP A 47 4.32 -2.45 -10.37
C ASP A 47 2.93 -1.92 -10.71
N ILE A 48 2.62 -0.74 -10.19
CA ILE A 48 1.29 -0.13 -10.32
C ILE A 48 1.33 1.24 -11.00
N ARG A 49 2.45 1.56 -11.63
CA ARG A 49 2.65 2.88 -12.27
C ARG A 49 1.51 3.24 -13.24
N GLU A 50 1.14 2.31 -14.09
CA GLU A 50 0.11 2.56 -15.10
C GLU A 50 -1.23 2.93 -14.48
N PHE A 51 -1.61 2.23 -13.40
CA PHE A 51 -2.86 2.54 -12.70
C PHE A 51 -2.82 3.96 -12.10
N ILE A 52 -1.67 4.34 -11.57
CA ILE A 52 -1.51 5.67 -10.95
C ILE A 52 -1.56 6.75 -12.02
N GLU A 53 -0.86 6.55 -13.14
CA GLU A 53 -0.84 7.52 -14.25
C GLU A 53 -2.23 7.72 -14.84
N ARG A 54 -3.02 6.65 -14.92
CA ARG A 54 -4.39 6.69 -15.42
C ARG A 54 -5.41 7.06 -14.37
N ARG A 55 -4.97 7.28 -13.13
CA ARG A 55 -5.83 7.59 -11.97
C ARG A 55 -6.93 6.55 -11.75
N GLU A 56 -6.59 5.29 -11.95
CA GLU A 56 -7.49 4.17 -11.76
C GLU A 56 -7.45 3.69 -10.32
N PHE A 57 -7.82 4.58 -9.39
CA PHE A 57 -7.69 4.30 -7.95
C PHE A 57 -8.66 3.22 -7.46
N ASP A 58 -9.80 3.05 -8.14
CA ASP A 58 -10.72 1.96 -7.79
C ASP A 58 -10.09 0.60 -8.08
N LYS A 59 -9.30 0.50 -9.15
CA LYS A 59 -8.57 -0.73 -9.45
C LYS A 59 -7.48 -1.00 -8.43
N LEU A 60 -6.83 0.04 -7.93
CA LEU A 60 -5.86 -0.10 -6.86
C LEU A 60 -6.52 -0.60 -5.58
N SER A 61 -7.74 -0.16 -5.31
CA SER A 61 -8.50 -0.66 -4.16
C SER A 61 -8.80 -2.15 -4.29
N LEU A 62 -9.07 -2.63 -5.51
CA LEU A 62 -9.28 -4.06 -5.75
C LEU A 62 -7.99 -4.84 -5.52
N ILE A 63 -6.84 -4.28 -5.88
CA ILE A 63 -5.54 -4.90 -5.62
C ILE A 63 -5.32 -4.99 -4.10
N ALA A 64 -5.60 -3.92 -3.37
CA ALA A 64 -5.47 -3.92 -1.91
C ALA A 64 -6.36 -4.99 -1.27
N GLU A 65 -7.58 -5.15 -1.78
CA GLU A 65 -8.49 -6.18 -1.28
C GLU A 65 -7.94 -7.58 -1.58
N ASP A 66 -7.40 -7.80 -2.76
CA ASP A 66 -6.80 -9.09 -3.10
C ASP A 66 -5.60 -9.40 -2.21
N ILE A 67 -4.79 -8.40 -1.89
CA ILE A 67 -3.67 -8.56 -0.96
C ILE A 67 -4.18 -9.03 0.41
N ARG A 68 -5.28 -8.46 0.90
CA ARG A 68 -5.86 -8.86 2.18
C ARG A 68 -6.38 -10.29 2.16
N LYS A 69 -7.03 -10.68 1.07
CA LYS A 69 -7.63 -12.02 0.94
C LYS A 69 -6.59 -13.10 0.67
N ASN A 70 -5.56 -12.76 -0.07
CA ASN A 70 -4.55 -13.72 -0.54
C ASN A 70 -3.14 -13.27 -0.15
N TYR A 71 -2.98 -12.84 1.08
CA TYR A 71 -1.73 -12.30 1.59
C TYR A 71 -0.52 -13.19 1.29
N GLU A 72 -0.69 -14.51 1.38
CA GLU A 72 0.40 -15.45 1.11
C GLU A 72 0.99 -15.28 -0.29
N ASN A 73 0.17 -14.88 -1.26
CA ASN A 73 0.62 -14.66 -2.63
C ASN A 73 1.42 -13.38 -2.81
N TYR A 74 1.41 -12.51 -1.81
CA TYR A 74 2.08 -11.20 -1.86
C TYR A 74 3.24 -11.08 -0.89
N LYS A 75 3.55 -12.12 -0.12
CA LYS A 75 4.63 -12.07 0.86
C LYS A 75 5.99 -11.75 0.25
N ASP A 76 6.23 -12.22 -0.96
CA ASP A 76 7.47 -11.94 -1.67
C ASP A 76 7.60 -10.48 -2.10
N LYS A 77 6.50 -9.75 -2.08
CA LYS A 77 6.46 -8.32 -2.43
C LYS A 77 6.40 -7.43 -1.20
N GLU A 78 6.20 -7.99 -0.03
CA GLU A 78 6.17 -7.24 1.21
C GLU A 78 7.58 -6.74 1.54
N VAL A 79 7.67 -5.47 1.93
CA VAL A 79 8.94 -4.84 2.32
C VAL A 79 8.82 -4.32 3.74
N GLU A 80 9.97 -3.94 4.31
CA GLU A 80 9.99 -3.29 5.60
C GLU A 80 9.23 -1.96 5.53
N GLU A 81 8.82 -1.46 6.68
CA GLU A 81 8.08 -0.20 6.75
C GLU A 81 8.75 0.89 5.92
N VAL A 82 7.95 1.51 5.04
CA VAL A 82 8.40 2.61 4.21
C VAL A 82 8.15 3.91 4.95
N GLU A 83 9.20 4.67 5.20
CA GLU A 83 9.08 5.95 5.88
C GLU A 83 8.53 7.02 4.94
N ILE A 84 7.49 7.71 5.36
CA ILE A 84 6.93 8.84 4.59
C ILE A 84 7.68 10.09 5.00
N VAL A 85 8.51 10.62 4.09
CA VAL A 85 9.32 11.80 4.36
C VAL A 85 8.74 13.07 3.74
N LYS A 86 7.76 12.92 2.85
CA LYS A 86 7.14 14.05 2.16
C LYS A 86 5.71 13.67 1.79
N LYS A 87 4.85 14.67 1.64
CA LYS A 87 3.45 14.48 1.28
C LYS A 87 3.11 15.38 0.09
N GLU A 88 2.78 14.77 -1.05
CA GLU A 88 2.38 15.48 -2.26
C GLU A 88 1.19 14.76 -2.88
N LEU A 89 0.01 14.96 -2.31
CA LEU A 89 -1.20 14.26 -2.77
C LEU A 89 -1.61 14.71 -4.18
N ILE A 90 -1.92 13.74 -5.00
CA ILE A 90 -2.37 13.96 -6.39
C ILE A 90 -3.88 13.94 -6.49
#